data_de5fc67bc30b756b2997cb8483af5a70
#
_entry.id   de5fc67bc30b756b2997cb8483af5a70
#
_cell.length_a   1.000
_cell.length_b   1.000
_cell.length_c   1.000
_cell.angle_alpha   90.00
_cell.angle_beta   90.00
_cell.angle_gamma   90.00
#
_symmetry.space_group_name_H-M   'P 1'
#
loop_
_entity.id
_entity.type
_entity.pdbx_description
1 polymer ?
#
loop_
_entity_poly.entity_id
_entity_poly.type
_entity_poly.pdbx_seq_one_letter_code
_entity_poly.pdbx_strand_id
1 'polypeptide(L)'
;MAVIKALGLVKDQEIASFISEKDYDDLLVNFYNIRELRTKDDALEFLAKKTGITQPKDQKLEKTKEQLDKYLLPHLGITQKDRLIKAYNLCKIIKKFLLVSKDGLKLSDKDHYMNKRLKLSGDLLSDLFRVNLRALVQDMLYNFQRLVKRGKFHTIKIIIRDKLLSSRIQSAMATGIWVGGMKGVSQNIDRTNNLATLSHLQRVVSLLTSTRENFEARALHNTHWGRLCPIETPEGTPIGLRKNLSFLCNVTQTEYPEEKIKKFLETSGLQSVS
;
A
#
# COMPACT_ATOMS: atom_id res chain seq x y z
N MET A 1 -0.23 6.56 -19.98
CA MET A 1 -1.42 7.18 -20.60
C MET A 1 -2.61 6.22 -20.68
N ALA A 2 -2.50 5.01 -21.23
CA ALA A 2 -3.62 4.06 -21.32
C ALA A 2 -4.37 3.82 -19.99
N VAL A 3 -3.63 3.73 -18.86
CA VAL A 3 -4.22 3.57 -17.51
C VAL A 3 -5.07 4.79 -17.13
N ILE A 4 -4.62 6.00 -17.44
CA ILE A 4 -5.35 7.24 -17.14
C ILE A 4 -6.67 7.27 -17.94
N LYS A 5 -6.64 6.90 -19.24
CA LYS A 5 -7.86 6.79 -20.07
C LYS A 5 -8.82 5.72 -19.51
N ALA A 6 -8.31 4.57 -19.09
CA ALA A 6 -9.10 3.50 -18.48
C ALA A 6 -9.80 3.91 -17.18
N LEU A 7 -9.20 4.83 -16.41
CA LEU A 7 -9.78 5.37 -15.17
C LEU A 7 -10.90 6.40 -15.44
N GLY A 8 -10.99 6.95 -16.68
CA GLY A 8 -12.07 7.84 -17.06
C GLY A 8 -11.65 9.21 -17.59
N LEU A 9 -10.37 9.56 -17.56
CA LEU A 9 -9.84 10.78 -18.18
C LEU A 9 -9.44 10.44 -19.62
N VAL A 10 -10.32 10.69 -20.58
CA VAL A 10 -10.18 10.19 -21.96
C VAL A 10 -9.52 11.19 -22.90
N LYS A 11 -9.77 12.50 -22.73
CA LYS A 11 -9.31 13.55 -23.62
C LYS A 11 -7.81 13.82 -23.43
N ASP A 12 -7.04 13.69 -24.50
CA ASP A 12 -5.57 13.88 -24.46
C ASP A 12 -5.19 15.30 -24.05
N GLN A 13 -5.94 16.31 -24.49
CA GLN A 13 -5.72 17.71 -24.11
C GLN A 13 -5.95 17.94 -22.61
N GLU A 14 -6.99 17.32 -22.05
CA GLU A 14 -7.29 17.41 -20.62
C GLU A 14 -6.20 16.74 -19.78
N ILE A 15 -5.73 15.57 -20.18
CA ILE A 15 -4.61 14.88 -19.52
C ILE A 15 -3.35 15.74 -19.58
N ALA A 16 -3.05 16.32 -20.73
CA ALA A 16 -1.88 17.16 -20.93
C ALA A 16 -1.92 18.42 -20.07
N SER A 17 -3.07 19.12 -19.98
CA SER A 17 -3.21 20.32 -19.13
C SER A 17 -2.99 20.04 -17.65
N PHE A 18 -3.40 18.85 -17.15
CA PHE A 18 -3.13 18.43 -15.77
C PHE A 18 -1.66 18.08 -15.51
N ILE A 19 -0.94 17.63 -16.52
CA ILE A 19 0.48 17.24 -16.35
C ILE A 19 1.36 18.49 -16.52
N SER A 20 1.41 19.07 -17.69
CA SER A 20 2.17 20.28 -17.98
C SER A 20 1.83 20.82 -19.37
N GLU A 21 1.59 22.10 -19.47
CA GLU A 21 1.40 22.76 -20.78
C GLU A 21 2.74 22.96 -21.51
N LYS A 22 3.85 23.08 -20.76
CA LYS A 22 5.18 23.32 -21.31
C LYS A 22 5.82 22.07 -21.93
N ASP A 23 5.49 20.89 -21.41
CA ASP A 23 6.12 19.61 -21.79
C ASP A 23 5.21 18.79 -22.72
N TYR A 24 4.37 19.45 -23.49
CA TYR A 24 3.40 18.80 -24.37
C TYR A 24 4.08 17.88 -25.40
N ASP A 25 5.22 18.26 -25.93
CA ASP A 25 5.94 17.49 -26.95
C ASP A 25 6.40 16.13 -26.45
N ASP A 26 6.87 16.03 -25.21
CA ASP A 26 7.25 14.73 -24.60
C ASP A 26 6.04 13.84 -24.35
N LEU A 27 4.90 14.45 -24.06
CA LEU A 27 3.64 13.73 -23.87
C LEU A 27 3.07 13.23 -25.19
N LEU A 28 3.28 13.97 -26.30
CA LEU A 28 2.80 13.60 -27.64
C LEU A 28 3.28 12.21 -28.08
N VAL A 29 4.54 11.87 -27.83
CA VAL A 29 5.09 10.54 -28.16
C VAL A 29 4.28 9.44 -27.46
N ASN A 30 3.92 9.66 -26.22
CA ASN A 30 3.14 8.70 -25.42
C ASN A 30 1.67 8.66 -25.88
N PHE A 31 1.09 9.77 -26.32
CA PHE A 31 -0.26 9.81 -26.87
C PHE A 31 -0.32 9.15 -28.26
N TYR A 32 0.72 9.35 -29.09
CA TYR A 32 0.80 8.72 -30.40
C TYR A 32 0.74 7.19 -30.31
N ASN A 33 1.43 6.60 -29.35
CA ASN A 33 1.43 5.14 -29.14
C ASN A 33 0.07 4.57 -28.71
N ILE A 34 -0.85 5.42 -28.25
CA ILE A 34 -2.18 5.02 -27.76
C ILE A 34 -3.33 5.74 -28.51
N ARG A 35 -3.07 6.32 -29.67
CA ARG A 35 -4.06 7.11 -30.43
C ARG A 35 -5.31 6.30 -30.82
N GLU A 36 -5.18 4.97 -30.90
CA GLU A 36 -6.30 4.07 -31.19
C GLU A 36 -7.29 3.95 -30.02
N LEU A 37 -6.84 4.28 -28.81
CA LEU A 37 -7.65 4.21 -27.58
C LEU A 37 -8.49 5.48 -27.44
N ARG A 38 -9.64 5.53 -28.12
CA ARG A 38 -10.53 6.69 -28.11
C ARG A 38 -11.54 6.67 -26.97
N THR A 39 -11.92 5.49 -26.51
CA THR A 39 -12.90 5.33 -25.44
C THR A 39 -12.28 4.73 -24.20
N LYS A 40 -12.99 4.84 -23.09
CA LYS A 40 -12.61 4.20 -21.82
C LYS A 40 -12.54 2.68 -21.96
N ASP A 41 -13.46 2.09 -22.71
CA ASP A 41 -13.55 0.65 -22.86
C ASP A 41 -12.44 0.11 -23.78
N ASP A 42 -12.02 0.86 -24.81
CA ASP A 42 -10.84 0.53 -25.61
C ASP A 42 -9.58 0.48 -24.75
N ALA A 43 -9.42 1.46 -23.86
CA ALA A 43 -8.29 1.50 -22.94
C ALA A 43 -8.31 0.33 -21.94
N LEU A 44 -9.47 -0.05 -21.44
CA LEU A 44 -9.64 -1.23 -20.57
C LEU A 44 -9.34 -2.54 -21.33
N GLU A 45 -9.78 -2.65 -22.58
CA GLU A 45 -9.50 -3.83 -23.42
C GLU A 45 -8.01 -3.97 -23.72
N PHE A 46 -7.35 -2.84 -24.02
CA PHE A 46 -5.90 -2.80 -24.20
C PHE A 46 -5.15 -3.27 -22.96
N LEU A 47 -5.54 -2.76 -21.79
CA LEU A 47 -4.94 -3.19 -20.52
C LEU A 47 -5.20 -4.67 -20.23
N ALA A 48 -6.41 -5.16 -20.50
CA ALA A 48 -6.74 -6.56 -20.33
C ALA A 48 -5.89 -7.49 -21.21
N LYS A 49 -5.60 -7.08 -22.45
CA LYS A 49 -4.65 -7.81 -23.32
C LYS A 49 -3.24 -7.84 -22.72
N LYS A 50 -2.77 -6.71 -22.21
CA LYS A 50 -1.44 -6.59 -21.57
C LYS A 50 -1.32 -7.38 -20.26
N THR A 51 -2.41 -7.50 -19.49
CA THR A 51 -2.46 -8.27 -18.23
C THR A 51 -2.80 -9.74 -18.42
N GLY A 52 -2.99 -10.22 -19.65
CA GLY A 52 -3.23 -11.63 -19.95
C GLY A 52 -4.61 -12.15 -19.52
N ILE A 53 -5.63 -11.29 -19.45
CA ILE A 53 -7.00 -11.70 -19.11
C ILE A 53 -7.67 -12.26 -20.38
N THR A 54 -8.02 -13.56 -20.37
CA THR A 54 -8.55 -14.31 -21.54
C THR A 54 -10.06 -14.54 -21.52
N GLN A 55 -10.80 -13.92 -20.62
CA GLN A 55 -12.24 -14.10 -20.45
C GLN A 55 -13.09 -13.45 -21.57
N PRO A 56 -14.41 -13.78 -21.70
CA PRO A 56 -15.34 -13.08 -22.60
C PRO A 56 -15.35 -11.57 -22.36
N LYS A 57 -15.70 -10.80 -23.40
CA LYS A 57 -15.48 -9.35 -23.44
C LYS A 57 -16.02 -8.59 -22.22
N ASP A 58 -17.24 -8.85 -21.79
CA ASP A 58 -17.87 -8.13 -20.66
C ASP A 58 -17.21 -8.47 -19.32
N GLN A 59 -16.98 -9.75 -19.06
CA GLN A 59 -16.29 -10.22 -17.86
C GLN A 59 -14.83 -9.75 -17.82
N LYS A 60 -14.18 -9.64 -18.98
CA LYS A 60 -12.82 -9.13 -19.14
C LYS A 60 -12.72 -7.67 -18.72
N LEU A 61 -13.65 -6.83 -19.15
CA LEU A 61 -13.71 -5.42 -18.77
C LEU A 61 -13.98 -5.24 -17.27
N GLU A 62 -14.93 -6.00 -16.71
CA GLU A 62 -15.20 -5.98 -15.27
C GLU A 62 -13.98 -6.36 -14.44
N LYS A 63 -13.35 -7.48 -14.79
CA LYS A 63 -12.16 -7.95 -14.06
C LYS A 63 -10.99 -6.98 -14.16
N THR A 64 -10.83 -6.29 -15.29
CA THR A 64 -9.81 -5.25 -15.44
C THR A 64 -10.13 -4.03 -14.56
N LYS A 65 -11.39 -3.62 -14.49
CA LYS A 65 -11.86 -2.57 -13.58
C LYS A 65 -11.60 -2.93 -12.12
N GLU A 66 -11.91 -4.15 -11.71
CA GLU A 66 -11.63 -4.65 -10.36
C GLU A 66 -10.13 -4.66 -10.04
N GLN A 67 -9.29 -5.07 -10.99
CA GLN A 67 -7.84 -5.02 -10.80
C GLN A 67 -7.32 -3.60 -10.62
N LEU A 68 -7.79 -2.65 -11.43
CA LEU A 68 -7.43 -1.24 -11.29
C LEU A 68 -7.91 -0.66 -9.95
N ASP A 69 -9.11 -1.02 -9.51
CA ASP A 69 -9.64 -0.55 -8.24
C ASP A 69 -8.84 -1.09 -7.05
N LYS A 70 -8.48 -2.37 -7.10
CA LYS A 70 -7.84 -3.08 -6.00
C LYS A 70 -6.33 -2.83 -5.87
N TYR A 71 -5.62 -2.78 -7.01
CA TYR A 71 -4.15 -2.76 -7.00
C TYR A 71 -3.54 -1.41 -7.33
N LEU A 72 -4.24 -0.56 -8.10
CA LEU A 72 -3.74 0.75 -8.45
C LEU A 72 -4.10 1.75 -7.36
N LEU A 73 -3.11 2.35 -6.70
CA LEU A 73 -3.26 3.38 -5.67
C LEU A 73 -4.41 3.04 -4.67
N PRO A 74 -4.37 1.89 -3.99
CA PRO A 74 -5.48 1.43 -3.14
C PRO A 74 -5.74 2.35 -1.94
N HIS A 75 -4.76 3.15 -1.54
CA HIS A 75 -4.87 4.14 -0.46
C HIS A 75 -5.80 5.32 -0.79
N LEU A 76 -6.07 5.57 -2.07
CA LEU A 76 -7.00 6.62 -2.51
C LEU A 76 -8.46 6.15 -2.59
N GLY A 77 -8.71 4.86 -2.35
CA GLY A 77 -10.03 4.23 -2.41
C GLY A 77 -10.09 3.04 -3.36
N ILE A 78 -11.15 2.24 -3.22
CA ILE A 78 -11.33 0.99 -3.97
C ILE A 78 -12.64 1.04 -4.78
N THR A 79 -13.40 2.14 -4.67
CA THR A 79 -14.71 2.27 -5.28
C THR A 79 -14.63 2.87 -6.70
N GLN A 80 -15.71 2.70 -7.45
CA GLN A 80 -15.80 3.26 -8.79
C GLN A 80 -15.68 4.80 -8.80
N LYS A 81 -16.14 5.47 -7.74
CA LYS A 81 -16.08 6.94 -7.60
C LYS A 81 -14.65 7.44 -7.48
N ASP A 82 -13.76 6.63 -6.91
CA ASP A 82 -12.37 6.99 -6.65
C ASP A 82 -11.47 6.92 -7.90
N ARG A 83 -11.97 6.34 -9.00
CA ARG A 83 -11.17 6.15 -10.24
C ARG A 83 -10.68 7.48 -10.82
N LEU A 84 -11.51 8.51 -10.84
CA LEU A 84 -11.09 9.84 -11.32
C LEU A 84 -10.02 10.45 -10.41
N ILE A 85 -10.15 10.30 -9.09
CA ILE A 85 -9.15 10.77 -8.13
C ILE A 85 -7.80 10.07 -8.39
N LYS A 86 -7.82 8.77 -8.68
CA LYS A 86 -6.63 8.01 -9.08
C LYS A 86 -6.01 8.54 -10.37
N ALA A 87 -6.84 8.87 -11.38
CA ALA A 87 -6.37 9.43 -12.64
C ALA A 87 -5.65 10.78 -12.44
N TYR A 88 -6.23 11.69 -11.68
CA TYR A 88 -5.60 12.98 -11.34
C TYR A 88 -4.31 12.82 -10.56
N ASN A 89 -4.26 11.87 -9.61
CA ASN A 89 -3.03 11.60 -8.87
C ASN A 89 -1.94 11.01 -9.75
N LEU A 90 -2.28 10.17 -10.74
CA LEU A 90 -1.30 9.72 -11.74
C LEU A 90 -0.75 10.89 -12.57
N CYS A 91 -1.61 11.82 -13.01
CA CYS A 91 -1.15 13.04 -13.69
C CYS A 91 -0.19 13.85 -12.81
N LYS A 92 -0.48 14.02 -11.52
CA LYS A 92 0.42 14.70 -10.57
C LYS A 92 1.75 13.98 -10.41
N ILE A 93 1.76 12.64 -10.38
CA ILE A 93 2.99 11.84 -10.30
C ILE A 93 3.84 12.07 -11.57
N ILE A 94 3.22 12.03 -12.76
CA ILE A 94 3.91 12.28 -14.03
C ILE A 94 4.45 13.72 -14.08
N LYS A 95 3.64 14.71 -13.67
CA LYS A 95 4.09 16.11 -13.56
C LYS A 95 5.33 16.23 -12.68
N LYS A 96 5.31 15.64 -11.48
CA LYS A 96 6.46 15.64 -10.58
C LYS A 96 7.68 14.96 -11.19
N PHE A 97 7.47 13.86 -11.91
CA PHE A 97 8.54 13.16 -12.61
C PHE A 97 9.19 14.05 -13.69
N LEU A 98 8.40 14.74 -14.50
CA LEU A 98 8.91 15.65 -15.53
C LEU A 98 9.69 16.81 -14.92
N LEU A 99 9.16 17.42 -13.85
CA LEU A 99 9.85 18.49 -13.13
C LEU A 99 11.20 18.03 -12.57
N VAL A 100 11.27 16.83 -12.01
CA VAL A 100 12.54 16.26 -11.51
C VAL A 100 13.51 15.97 -12.66
N SER A 101 12.99 15.50 -13.80
CA SER A 101 13.81 15.11 -14.95
C SER A 101 14.38 16.31 -15.72
N LYS A 102 13.62 17.39 -15.87
CA LYS A 102 13.98 18.56 -16.70
C LYS A 102 14.42 19.77 -15.89
N ASP A 103 13.69 20.10 -14.86
CA ASP A 103 13.88 21.36 -14.12
C ASP A 103 14.88 21.23 -12.97
N GLY A 104 15.54 20.07 -12.82
CA GLY A 104 16.58 19.86 -11.82
C GLY A 104 16.08 19.89 -10.37
N LEU A 105 14.78 19.65 -10.13
CA LEU A 105 14.28 19.46 -8.78
C LEU A 105 15.03 18.29 -8.12
N LYS A 106 15.48 18.49 -6.90
CA LYS A 106 16.16 17.44 -6.15
C LYS A 106 15.25 16.23 -5.98
N LEU A 107 15.80 15.05 -6.24
CA LEU A 107 15.16 13.78 -5.95
C LEU A 107 14.77 13.72 -4.47
N SER A 108 13.55 13.27 -4.19
CA SER A 108 13.15 13.02 -2.81
C SER A 108 13.91 11.80 -2.29
N ASP A 109 14.53 11.96 -1.12
CA ASP A 109 15.25 10.87 -0.48
C ASP A 109 14.27 9.80 0.03
N LYS A 110 14.38 8.59 -0.50
CA LYS A 110 13.55 7.43 -0.11
C LYS A 110 13.88 6.95 1.31
N ASP A 111 15.10 7.22 1.81
CA ASP A 111 15.55 6.78 3.12
C ASP A 111 15.27 7.80 4.23
N HIS A 112 14.81 8.99 3.87
CA HIS A 112 14.38 10.00 4.82
C HIS A 112 13.17 9.52 5.64
N TYR A 113 13.25 9.60 6.96
CA TYR A 113 12.21 9.06 7.86
C TYR A 113 10.86 9.80 7.79
N MET A 114 10.81 10.99 7.22
CA MET A 114 9.55 11.66 6.89
C MET A 114 8.71 10.87 5.86
N ASN A 115 9.38 10.14 4.96
CA ASN A 115 8.74 9.34 3.92
C ASN A 115 8.40 7.92 4.36
N LYS A 116 8.81 7.53 5.57
CA LYS A 116 8.57 6.18 6.11
C LYS A 116 7.38 6.17 7.05
N ARG A 117 6.71 5.04 7.14
CA ARG A 117 5.59 4.80 8.06
C ARG A 117 5.90 3.58 8.91
N LEU A 118 5.61 3.68 10.20
CA LEU A 118 5.74 2.58 11.13
C LEU A 118 4.39 1.88 11.25
N LYS A 119 4.37 0.57 11.00
CA LYS A 119 3.23 -0.28 11.31
C LYS A 119 3.41 -0.88 12.70
N LEU A 120 2.47 -0.63 13.56
CA LEU A 120 2.44 -1.19 14.90
C LEU A 120 1.84 -2.61 14.90
N SER A 121 1.98 -3.29 16.02
CA SER A 121 1.41 -4.65 16.20
C SER A 121 -0.09 -4.71 15.96
N GLY A 122 -0.84 -3.66 16.36
CA GLY A 122 -2.27 -3.54 16.12
C GLY A 122 -2.63 -3.49 14.63
N ASP A 123 -1.89 -2.73 13.83
CA ASP A 123 -2.11 -2.63 12.38
C ASP A 123 -1.85 -3.98 11.69
N LEU A 124 -0.75 -4.63 12.05
CA LEU A 124 -0.38 -5.93 11.51
C LEU A 124 -1.41 -7.00 11.89
N LEU A 125 -1.87 -7.01 13.13
CA LEU A 125 -2.90 -7.94 13.60
C LEU A 125 -4.24 -7.69 12.91
N SER A 126 -4.63 -6.43 12.73
CA SER A 126 -5.83 -6.04 11.98
C SER A 126 -5.79 -6.53 10.54
N ASP A 127 -4.64 -6.37 9.86
CA ASP A 127 -4.45 -6.86 8.49
C ASP A 127 -4.57 -8.40 8.45
N LEU A 128 -3.94 -9.11 9.39
CA LEU A 128 -4.02 -10.57 9.51
C LEU A 128 -5.46 -11.04 9.72
N PHE A 129 -6.18 -10.42 10.65
CA PHE A 129 -7.57 -10.74 10.94
C PHE A 129 -8.47 -10.50 9.75
N ARG A 130 -8.33 -9.35 9.09
CA ARG A 130 -9.13 -8.96 7.91
C ARG A 130 -8.99 -9.96 6.76
N VAL A 131 -7.77 -10.41 6.47
CA VAL A 131 -7.53 -11.39 5.40
C VAL A 131 -8.13 -12.75 5.74
N ASN A 132 -7.96 -13.20 6.99
CA ASN A 132 -8.49 -14.50 7.44
C ASN A 132 -10.02 -14.48 7.54
N LEU A 133 -10.62 -13.38 7.96
CA LEU A 133 -12.07 -13.20 7.99
C LEU A 133 -12.68 -13.25 6.58
N ARG A 134 -12.05 -12.56 5.60
CA ARG A 134 -12.48 -12.65 4.20
C ARG A 134 -12.41 -14.08 3.66
N ALA A 135 -11.35 -14.82 4.00
CA ALA A 135 -11.22 -16.21 3.59
C ALA A 135 -12.29 -17.10 4.24
N LEU A 136 -12.66 -16.83 5.50
CA LEU A 136 -13.77 -17.52 6.17
C LEU A 136 -15.10 -17.24 5.45
N VAL A 137 -15.40 -15.99 5.14
CA VAL A 137 -16.63 -15.59 4.41
C VAL A 137 -16.69 -16.27 3.04
N GLN A 138 -15.58 -16.33 2.30
CA GLN A 138 -15.53 -17.03 1.02
C GLN A 138 -15.75 -18.53 1.15
N ASP A 139 -15.19 -19.18 2.17
CA ASP A 139 -15.43 -20.60 2.47
C ASP A 139 -16.90 -20.86 2.82
N MET A 140 -17.51 -19.99 3.63
CA MET A 140 -18.94 -20.05 3.94
C MET A 140 -19.82 -19.94 2.69
N LEU A 141 -19.54 -18.98 1.82
CA LEU A 141 -20.28 -18.81 0.57
C LEU A 141 -20.13 -20.04 -0.34
N TYR A 142 -18.91 -20.56 -0.48
CA TYR A 142 -18.66 -21.77 -1.25
C TYR A 142 -19.42 -22.99 -0.70
N ASN A 143 -19.38 -23.21 0.62
CA ASN A 143 -20.09 -24.31 1.27
C ASN A 143 -21.60 -24.15 1.09
N PHE A 144 -22.13 -22.94 1.26
CA PHE A 144 -23.55 -22.65 1.05
C PHE A 144 -23.97 -22.98 -0.39
N GLN A 145 -23.27 -22.46 -1.38
CA GLN A 145 -23.57 -22.73 -2.80
C GLN A 145 -23.52 -24.22 -3.13
N ARG A 146 -22.56 -24.95 -2.56
CA ARG A 146 -22.41 -26.39 -2.74
C ARG A 146 -23.59 -27.18 -2.16
N LEU A 147 -24.09 -26.76 -1.00
CA LEU A 147 -25.23 -27.39 -0.33
C LEU A 147 -26.54 -27.13 -1.07
N VAL A 148 -26.75 -25.88 -1.52
CA VAL A 148 -27.93 -25.49 -2.33
C VAL A 148 -27.97 -26.28 -3.63
N LYS A 149 -26.85 -26.41 -4.34
CA LYS A 149 -26.78 -27.21 -5.59
C LYS A 149 -27.12 -28.69 -5.38
N ARG A 150 -26.91 -29.20 -4.15
CA ARG A 150 -27.24 -30.60 -3.79
C ARG A 150 -28.65 -30.79 -3.24
N GLY A 151 -29.45 -29.70 -3.17
CA GLY A 151 -30.82 -29.73 -2.64
C GLY A 151 -30.90 -30.04 -1.14
N LYS A 152 -29.78 -29.96 -0.40
CA LYS A 152 -29.73 -30.25 1.03
C LYS A 152 -29.66 -28.95 1.82
N PHE A 153 -30.77 -28.60 2.49
CA PHE A 153 -30.80 -27.50 3.42
C PHE A 153 -30.38 -27.98 4.81
N HIS A 154 -29.24 -27.50 5.26
CA HIS A 154 -28.72 -27.79 6.60
C HIS A 154 -28.72 -26.54 7.46
N THR A 155 -28.61 -26.72 8.76
CA THR A 155 -28.45 -25.64 9.72
C THR A 155 -27.21 -24.80 9.42
N ILE A 156 -27.29 -23.52 9.65
CA ILE A 156 -26.17 -22.55 9.43
C ILE A 156 -24.88 -23.02 10.12
N LYS A 157 -24.98 -23.71 11.24
CA LYS A 157 -23.83 -24.27 11.98
C LYS A 157 -22.93 -25.19 11.13
N ILE A 158 -23.50 -25.90 10.15
CA ILE A 158 -22.74 -26.82 9.29
C ILE A 158 -21.98 -26.06 8.20
N ILE A 159 -22.46 -24.87 7.84
CA ILE A 159 -21.86 -24.03 6.81
C ILE A 159 -20.62 -23.33 7.35
N ILE A 160 -20.65 -22.96 8.63
CA ILE A 160 -19.57 -22.23 9.31
C ILE A 160 -18.55 -23.23 9.86
N ARG A 161 -17.32 -23.14 9.38
CA ARG A 161 -16.18 -23.87 9.97
C ARG A 161 -15.59 -23.03 11.11
N ASP A 162 -16.05 -23.27 12.32
CA ASP A 162 -15.67 -22.54 13.54
C ASP A 162 -14.16 -22.48 13.77
N LYS A 163 -13.44 -23.58 13.52
CA LYS A 163 -11.99 -23.69 13.73
C LYS A 163 -11.12 -23.04 12.65
N LEU A 164 -11.69 -22.67 11.49
CA LEU A 164 -10.89 -22.17 10.36
C LEU A 164 -10.15 -20.87 10.69
N LEU A 165 -10.83 -19.91 11.31
CA LEU A 165 -10.24 -18.64 11.69
C LEU A 165 -9.18 -18.82 12.77
N SER A 166 -9.52 -19.54 13.82
CA SER A 166 -8.63 -19.79 14.97
C SER A 166 -7.36 -20.52 14.56
N SER A 167 -7.48 -21.57 13.75
CA SER A 167 -6.31 -22.33 13.28
C SER A 167 -5.38 -21.51 12.40
N ARG A 168 -5.93 -20.64 11.54
CA ARG A 168 -5.10 -19.76 10.69
C ARG A 168 -4.37 -18.71 11.50
N ILE A 169 -5.03 -18.08 12.47
CA ILE A 169 -4.39 -17.10 13.35
C ILE A 169 -3.33 -17.80 14.21
N GLN A 170 -3.64 -18.96 14.78
CA GLN A 170 -2.70 -19.75 15.57
C GLN A 170 -1.48 -20.17 14.74
N SER A 171 -1.67 -20.60 13.50
CA SER A 171 -0.58 -20.93 12.58
C SER A 171 0.28 -19.73 12.27
N ALA A 172 -0.32 -18.55 11.99
CA ALA A 172 0.44 -17.33 11.75
C ALA A 172 1.26 -16.91 12.97
N MET A 173 0.71 -17.01 14.18
CA MET A 173 1.44 -16.72 15.42
C MET A 173 2.60 -17.69 15.66
N ALA A 174 2.37 -18.99 15.43
CA ALA A 174 3.37 -20.03 15.68
C ALA A 174 4.53 -20.00 14.66
N THR A 175 4.22 -19.77 13.39
CA THR A 175 5.23 -19.77 12.32
C THR A 175 5.91 -18.41 12.11
N GLY A 176 5.32 -17.32 12.63
CA GLY A 176 5.78 -15.95 12.36
C GLY A 176 5.55 -15.47 10.94
N ILE A 177 4.83 -16.25 10.10
CA ILE A 177 4.54 -15.87 8.71
C ILE A 177 3.14 -15.27 8.65
N TRP A 178 3.09 -13.99 8.33
CA TRP A 178 1.85 -13.22 8.30
C TRP A 178 1.44 -12.86 6.87
N VAL A 179 0.51 -11.93 6.74
CA VAL A 179 -0.07 -11.50 5.46
C VAL A 179 1.02 -11.08 4.45
N GLY A 180 0.86 -11.50 3.19
CA GLY A 180 1.82 -11.17 2.13
C GLY A 180 3.15 -11.95 2.20
N GLY A 181 3.22 -13.02 2.99
CA GLY A 181 4.43 -13.84 3.14
C GLY A 181 5.52 -13.16 3.98
N MET A 182 5.17 -12.13 4.77
CA MET A 182 6.09 -11.50 5.71
C MET A 182 6.51 -12.50 6.77
N LYS A 183 7.81 -12.77 6.86
CA LYS A 183 8.40 -13.71 7.82
C LYS A 183 8.95 -12.98 9.04
N GLY A 184 8.89 -13.64 10.20
CA GLY A 184 9.46 -13.12 11.45
C GLY A 184 8.67 -11.95 12.04
N VAL A 185 7.36 -11.87 11.80
CA VAL A 185 6.48 -10.85 12.40
C VAL A 185 6.23 -11.20 13.87
N SER A 186 5.79 -12.43 14.17
CA SER A 186 5.78 -12.95 15.54
C SER A 186 7.09 -13.65 15.84
N GLN A 187 7.67 -13.33 16.99
CA GLN A 187 8.97 -13.84 17.45
C GLN A 187 8.86 -14.19 18.91
N ASN A 188 9.63 -15.18 19.34
CA ASN A 188 9.79 -15.44 20.76
C ASN A 188 10.55 -14.28 21.40
N ILE A 189 10.05 -13.78 22.52
CA ILE A 189 10.67 -12.66 23.20
C ILE A 189 11.99 -13.10 23.85
N ASP A 190 13.01 -12.24 23.73
CA ASP A 190 14.29 -12.45 24.39
C ASP A 190 14.13 -12.21 25.91
N ARG A 191 14.43 -13.21 26.70
CA ARG A 191 14.35 -13.21 28.18
C ARG A 191 15.70 -13.33 28.86
N THR A 192 16.80 -13.07 28.16
CA THR A 192 18.16 -13.14 28.72
C THR A 192 18.30 -12.20 29.92
N ASN A 193 17.82 -10.97 29.78
CA ASN A 193 17.75 -9.98 30.86
C ASN A 193 16.64 -8.95 30.57
N ASN A 194 16.34 -8.08 31.53
CA ASN A 194 15.29 -7.06 31.38
C ASN A 194 15.61 -6.08 30.26
N LEU A 195 16.86 -5.70 30.08
CA LEU A 195 17.27 -4.76 29.04
C LEU A 195 17.11 -5.37 27.64
N ALA A 196 17.51 -6.64 27.45
CA ALA A 196 17.30 -7.38 26.21
C ALA A 196 15.82 -7.51 25.86
N THR A 197 14.97 -7.74 26.85
CA THR A 197 13.51 -7.79 26.67
C THR A 197 12.97 -6.45 26.19
N LEU A 198 13.35 -5.35 26.81
CA LEU A 198 12.91 -4.00 26.41
C LEU A 198 13.40 -3.63 25.02
N SER A 199 14.67 -3.91 24.73
CA SER A 199 15.27 -3.72 23.40
C SER A 199 14.51 -4.51 22.32
N HIS A 200 14.18 -5.78 22.60
CA HIS A 200 13.41 -6.59 21.65
C HIS A 200 12.01 -6.02 21.39
N LEU A 201 11.32 -5.50 22.40
CA LEU A 201 9.99 -4.88 22.25
C LEU A 201 10.03 -3.56 21.48
N GLN A 202 11.16 -2.84 21.50
CA GLN A 202 11.38 -1.58 20.78
C GLN A 202 11.99 -1.77 19.39
N ARG A 203 12.14 -3.02 18.93
CA ARG A 203 12.79 -3.34 17.66
C ARG A 203 11.93 -2.97 16.47
N VAL A 204 12.51 -2.23 15.54
CA VAL A 204 11.92 -1.86 14.24
C VAL A 204 12.56 -2.70 13.15
N VAL A 205 11.76 -3.41 12.37
CA VAL A 205 12.22 -4.30 11.31
C VAL A 205 11.85 -3.72 9.95
N SER A 206 12.83 -3.61 9.06
CA SER A 206 12.60 -3.27 7.66
C SER A 206 12.02 -4.48 6.90
N LEU A 207 11.10 -4.20 5.96
CA LEU A 207 10.52 -5.24 5.10
C LEU A 207 11.46 -5.69 3.97
N LEU A 208 12.64 -5.08 3.84
CA LEU A 208 13.64 -5.47 2.85
C LEU A 208 14.22 -6.82 3.20
N THR A 209 14.44 -7.64 2.16
CA THR A 209 15.09 -8.94 2.33
C THR A 209 16.58 -8.75 2.64
N SER A 210 17.08 -9.45 3.65
CA SER A 210 18.47 -9.36 4.08
C SER A 210 19.49 -9.85 3.04
N THR A 211 19.03 -10.59 2.03
CA THR A 211 19.87 -11.16 0.95
C THR A 211 20.27 -10.14 -0.11
N ARG A 212 19.60 -8.98 -0.20
CA ARG A 212 19.94 -7.94 -1.16
C ARG A 212 20.91 -6.94 -0.54
N GLU A 213 21.98 -6.67 -1.25
CA GLU A 213 22.91 -5.57 -0.94
C GLU A 213 22.18 -4.25 -1.19
N ASN A 214 21.73 -3.61 -0.14
CA ASN A 214 21.10 -2.29 -0.19
C ASN A 214 21.73 -1.43 0.89
N PHE A 215 22.93 -0.92 0.58
CA PHE A 215 23.76 -0.17 1.54
C PHE A 215 23.04 1.08 2.05
N GLU A 216 22.38 1.84 1.18
CA GLU A 216 21.68 3.08 1.53
C GLU A 216 20.59 2.85 2.61
N ALA A 217 19.82 1.76 2.49
CA ALA A 217 18.79 1.43 3.48
C ALA A 217 19.36 0.95 4.83
N ARG A 218 20.62 0.50 4.83
CA ARG A 218 21.33 0.01 6.03
C ARG A 218 22.14 1.10 6.72
N ALA A 219 22.58 2.11 5.95
CA ALA A 219 23.39 3.19 6.45
C ALA A 219 22.66 4.02 7.52
N LEU A 220 23.44 4.64 8.39
CA LEU A 220 22.94 5.63 9.33
C LEU A 220 22.53 6.88 8.56
N HIS A 221 21.27 7.27 8.72
CA HIS A 221 20.73 8.46 8.08
C HIS A 221 20.54 9.58 9.11
N ASN A 222 20.78 10.83 8.72
CA ASN A 222 20.63 11.99 9.63
C ASN A 222 19.25 12.08 10.28
N THR A 223 18.21 11.65 9.60
CA THR A 223 16.83 11.66 10.11
C THR A 223 16.51 10.56 11.12
N HIS A 224 17.48 9.69 11.45
CA HIS A 224 17.35 8.78 12.59
C HIS A 224 17.41 9.53 13.93
N TRP A 225 17.99 10.72 13.94
CA TRP A 225 18.12 11.53 15.16
C TRP A 225 16.78 11.69 15.90
N GLY A 226 16.79 11.36 17.19
CA GLY A 226 15.60 11.41 18.04
C GLY A 226 14.52 10.36 17.78
N ARG A 227 14.71 9.48 16.77
CA ARG A 227 13.74 8.44 16.39
C ARG A 227 14.28 7.03 16.60
N LEU A 228 15.46 6.76 16.08
CA LEU A 228 16.09 5.45 16.15
C LEU A 228 17.47 5.54 16.81
N CYS A 229 17.84 4.49 17.54
CA CYS A 229 19.17 4.39 18.10
C CYS A 229 20.21 4.28 16.99
N PRO A 230 21.26 5.13 16.97
CA PRO A 230 22.25 5.12 15.92
C PRO A 230 23.24 3.94 16.01
N ILE A 231 23.33 3.29 17.16
CA ILE A 231 24.31 2.24 17.47
C ILE A 231 23.67 0.86 17.47
N GLU A 232 22.45 0.73 18.00
CA GLU A 232 21.84 -0.57 18.24
C GLU A 232 21.30 -1.19 16.96
N THR A 233 22.05 -2.14 16.41
CA THR A 233 21.70 -2.97 15.25
C THR A 233 22.39 -4.32 15.39
N PRO A 234 21.77 -5.44 14.94
CA PRO A 234 22.39 -6.75 14.99
C PRO A 234 23.56 -6.84 14.00
N GLU A 235 24.50 -7.69 14.31
CA GLU A 235 25.62 -8.05 13.41
C GLU A 235 25.18 -9.02 12.30
N GLY A 236 25.98 -9.13 11.25
CA GLY A 236 25.77 -10.06 10.15
C GLY A 236 24.76 -9.58 9.10
N THR A 237 24.07 -10.50 8.44
CA THR A 237 23.18 -10.22 7.31
C THR A 237 22.05 -9.22 7.59
N PRO A 238 21.47 -9.15 8.80
CA PRO A 238 20.38 -8.21 9.11
C PRO A 238 20.86 -6.81 9.56
N ILE A 239 22.18 -6.55 9.52
CA ILE A 239 22.76 -5.25 9.92
C ILE A 239 22.03 -4.08 9.23
N GLY A 240 21.66 -3.06 9.99
CA GLY A 240 20.98 -1.86 9.49
C GLY A 240 19.52 -2.06 9.05
N LEU A 241 19.04 -3.30 8.88
CA LEU A 241 17.64 -3.60 8.56
C LEU A 241 16.79 -3.84 9.81
N ARG A 242 17.41 -4.18 10.91
CA ARG A 242 16.79 -4.23 12.24
C ARG A 242 17.38 -3.08 13.04
N LYS A 243 16.52 -2.22 13.53
CA LYS A 243 16.87 -1.02 14.30
C LYS A 243 16.04 -1.00 15.56
N ASN A 244 16.41 -0.16 16.50
CA ASN A 244 15.64 0.00 17.73
C ASN A 244 15.21 1.45 17.89
N LEU A 245 14.05 1.66 18.52
CA LEU A 245 13.60 3.00 18.85
C LEU A 245 14.58 3.66 19.83
N SER A 246 14.78 4.95 19.68
CA SER A 246 15.54 5.75 20.65
C SER A 246 14.81 5.79 21.99
N PHE A 247 15.55 5.89 23.09
CA PHE A 247 15.01 5.75 24.45
C PHE A 247 13.83 6.68 24.77
N LEU A 248 13.87 7.93 24.31
CA LEU A 248 12.81 8.91 24.52
C LEU A 248 11.84 9.03 23.34
N CYS A 249 11.92 8.11 22.37
CA CYS A 249 11.05 8.15 21.21
C CYS A 249 9.63 7.69 21.56
N ASN A 250 8.65 8.52 21.22
CA ASN A 250 7.24 8.18 21.31
C ASN A 250 6.63 8.02 19.93
N VAL A 251 5.86 6.94 19.73
CA VAL A 251 5.10 6.73 18.51
C VAL A 251 3.75 7.43 18.65
N THR A 252 3.49 8.41 17.79
CA THR A 252 2.23 9.16 17.77
C THR A 252 1.09 8.24 17.34
N GLN A 253 0.09 8.06 18.19
CA GLN A 253 -1.08 7.23 17.93
C GLN A 253 -2.38 8.03 17.73
N THR A 254 -2.36 9.30 18.08
CA THR A 254 -3.54 10.19 18.01
C THR A 254 -3.59 10.89 16.67
N GLU A 255 -4.66 10.64 15.92
CA GLU A 255 -5.05 11.52 14.83
C GLU A 255 -5.70 12.78 15.43
N TYR A 256 -5.06 13.92 15.26
CA TYR A 256 -5.71 15.17 15.61
C TYR A 256 -6.75 15.51 14.56
N PRO A 257 -8.01 15.88 14.96
CA PRO A 257 -9.02 16.32 14.01
C PRO A 257 -8.50 17.50 13.18
N GLU A 258 -8.68 17.45 11.86
CA GLU A 258 -8.21 18.49 10.93
C GLU A 258 -8.66 19.89 11.35
N GLU A 259 -9.89 20.02 11.88
CA GLU A 259 -10.43 21.28 12.39
C GLU A 259 -9.61 21.88 13.54
N LYS A 260 -9.09 21.05 14.44
CA LYS A 260 -8.22 21.53 15.53
C LYS A 260 -6.87 21.99 15.01
N ILE A 261 -6.32 21.27 14.03
CA ILE A 261 -5.05 21.65 13.40
C ILE A 261 -5.23 22.97 12.64
N LYS A 262 -6.30 23.10 11.85
CA LYS A 262 -6.63 24.31 11.10
C LYS A 262 -6.79 25.51 12.04
N LYS A 263 -7.58 25.37 13.10
CA LYS A 263 -7.78 26.40 14.10
C LYS A 263 -6.48 26.81 14.82
N PHE A 264 -5.61 25.85 15.12
CA PHE A 264 -4.30 26.12 15.70
C PHE A 264 -3.40 26.89 14.72
N LEU A 265 -3.38 26.50 13.44
CA LEU A 265 -2.60 27.19 12.41
C LEU A 265 -3.13 28.61 12.16
N GLU A 266 -4.45 28.81 12.13
CA GLU A 266 -5.09 30.13 12.00
C GLU A 266 -4.73 31.03 13.18
N THR A 267 -4.75 30.52 14.42
CA THR A 267 -4.31 31.25 15.60
C THR A 267 -2.81 31.55 15.61
N SER A 268 -2.03 30.75 14.90
CA SER A 268 -0.58 30.92 14.71
C SER A 268 -0.22 31.84 13.52
N GLY A 269 -1.21 32.43 12.87
CA GLY A 269 -0.99 33.44 11.81
C GLY A 269 -1.17 32.91 10.37
N LEU A 270 -1.66 31.68 10.18
CA LEU A 270 -2.00 31.18 8.85
C LEU A 270 -3.25 31.90 8.34
N GLN A 271 -3.13 32.58 7.19
CA GLN A 271 -4.26 33.21 6.51
C GLN A 271 -4.72 32.32 5.34
N SER A 272 -6.03 32.13 5.20
CA SER A 272 -6.57 31.46 4.03
C SER A 272 -6.38 32.36 2.80
N VAL A 273 -5.74 31.82 1.77
CA VAL A 273 -5.68 32.50 0.45
C VAL A 273 -7.06 32.26 -0.19
N SER A 274 -7.85 33.35 -0.26
CA SER A 274 -9.12 33.39 -0.99
C SER A 274 -8.93 33.32 -2.48
#